data_f645470b2b37f07802d93a53a337f782
#
_entry.id   f645470b2b37f07802d93a53a337f782
#
_cell.length_a   1.000
_cell.length_b   1.000
_cell.length_c   1.000
_cell.angle_alpha   90.00
_cell.angle_beta   90.00
_cell.angle_gamma   90.00
#
_symmetry.space_group_name_H-M   'P 1'
#
loop_
_entity.id
_entity.type
_entity.pdbx_description
1 polymer ?
#
loop_
_entity_poly.entity_id
_entity_poly.type
_entity_poly.pdbx_seq_one_letter_code
_entity_poly.pdbx_strand_id
1 'polypeptide(L)'
;MPNGFIHSALRPPVYFYHIPKTAGMSLRSFLADQYLNEELCPAQDWQSLAALDRAALQSFRLFYGHFAVNLKQYLPSDVRTITYLRSPVGRTVSTLRHMMRDPSFHPLHEHVKGRALRDVIYDDELLSTFQDAQTKLLSFDVPIDDVLAYVRRQVAAGKFVDIGELEWESSPDKALHALEAYDFVGLMDHFKDSMWAMCGKFGFAPPDIMPDLNRATDEQNPGDLNDKDIAHLRSFLAGDIKIYDTIRQKALERLSGEQIFADMVHNGILTKLSTPFELDLGRPFLGSGWYEPETQRGRSVRWSGPESKALLHLPLPRDAKRSLYVEFIKSKGIGNVEMLVDGEEVEARTECYDNVWSMEAELAPLSADKRPVVTTITLDCRRPSRPNERNDGDLRALGLLILTVKLD
;
A
#
# COMPACT_ATOMS: atom_id res chain seq x y z
N MET A 1 -1.86 -12.53 20.74
CA MET A 1 -2.24 -11.65 19.63
C MET A 1 -2.66 -12.53 18.48
N PRO A 2 -3.74 -12.22 17.78
CA PRO A 2 -4.19 -13.06 16.68
C PRO A 2 -3.18 -13.05 15.53
N ASN A 3 -3.11 -14.17 14.82
CA ASN A 3 -2.27 -14.40 13.66
C ASN A 3 -0.75 -14.23 13.87
N GLY A 4 -0.27 -14.29 15.12
CA GLY A 4 1.16 -14.29 15.45
C GLY A 4 1.86 -12.94 15.52
N PHE A 5 1.14 -11.81 15.35
CA PHE A 5 1.74 -10.47 15.41
C PHE A 5 2.01 -10.01 16.87
N ILE A 6 3.15 -9.34 17.06
CA ILE A 6 3.52 -8.69 18.32
C ILE A 6 3.89 -7.22 18.06
N HIS A 7 3.62 -6.34 19.03
CA HIS A 7 4.10 -4.97 18.98
C HIS A 7 5.60 -4.91 19.30
N SER A 8 6.40 -4.30 18.40
CA SER A 8 7.76 -3.93 18.76
C SER A 8 7.74 -2.74 19.71
N ALA A 9 8.49 -2.83 20.81
CA ALA A 9 8.62 -1.73 21.77
C ALA A 9 9.53 -0.59 21.26
N LEU A 10 10.35 -0.85 20.25
CA LEU A 10 11.32 0.09 19.70
C LEU A 10 10.92 0.47 18.26
N ARG A 11 10.19 1.57 18.14
CA ARG A 11 9.85 2.14 16.84
C ARG A 11 10.91 3.16 16.45
N PRO A 12 11.48 3.11 15.22
CA PRO A 12 12.39 4.16 14.77
C PRO A 12 11.64 5.47 14.55
N PRO A 13 12.30 6.63 14.65
CA PRO A 13 11.74 7.86 14.11
C PRO A 13 11.52 7.71 12.60
N VAL A 14 10.44 8.28 12.08
CA VAL A 14 10.06 8.18 10.66
C VAL A 14 9.83 9.54 10.05
N TYR A 15 10.37 9.76 8.88
CA TYR A 15 10.02 10.85 7.99
C TYR A 15 9.30 10.30 6.76
N PHE A 16 8.00 10.54 6.68
CA PHE A 16 7.19 10.25 5.52
C PHE A 16 7.13 11.46 4.59
N TYR A 17 7.90 11.41 3.51
CA TYR A 17 7.80 12.38 2.42
C TYR A 17 6.57 12.05 1.57
N HIS A 18 5.53 12.86 1.76
CA HIS A 18 4.25 12.64 1.08
C HIS A 18 4.22 13.34 -0.28
N ILE A 19 4.35 12.57 -1.35
CA ILE A 19 4.05 13.00 -2.70
C ILE A 19 2.51 13.07 -2.85
N PRO A 20 1.92 14.20 -3.31
CA PRO A 20 0.47 14.32 -3.44
C PRO A 20 -0.15 13.23 -4.32
N LYS A 21 -1.29 12.68 -3.88
CA LYS A 21 -2.10 11.66 -4.59
C LYS A 21 -1.47 10.25 -4.65
N THR A 22 -0.62 9.91 -3.69
CA THR A 22 0.00 8.58 -3.52
C THR A 22 -0.43 7.88 -2.22
N ALA A 23 -1.71 7.95 -1.84
CA ALA A 23 -2.30 7.37 -0.63
C ALA A 23 -1.80 7.97 0.71
N GLY A 24 -1.31 9.21 0.69
CA GLY A 24 -0.70 9.84 1.87
C GLY A 24 -1.60 9.95 3.09
N MET A 25 -2.89 10.18 2.93
CA MET A 25 -3.83 10.27 4.05
C MET A 25 -3.98 8.94 4.80
N SER A 26 -4.10 7.83 4.07
CA SER A 26 -4.20 6.49 4.66
C SER A 26 -2.91 6.09 5.37
N LEU A 27 -1.75 6.35 4.75
CA LEU A 27 -0.46 6.05 5.36
C LEU A 27 -0.18 6.94 6.57
N ARG A 28 -0.51 8.24 6.48
CA ARG A 28 -0.38 9.18 7.60
C ARG A 28 -1.19 8.72 8.81
N SER A 29 -2.46 8.35 8.61
CA SER A 29 -3.32 7.87 9.70
C SER A 29 -2.70 6.65 10.37
N PHE A 30 -2.28 5.66 9.59
CA PHE A 30 -1.61 4.48 10.12
C PHE A 30 -0.33 4.81 10.90
N LEU A 31 0.53 5.67 10.35
CA LEU A 31 1.77 6.06 11.02
C LEU A 31 1.49 6.85 12.30
N ALA A 32 0.51 7.77 12.29
CA ALA A 32 0.14 8.53 13.49
C ALA A 32 -0.30 7.64 14.64
N ASP A 33 -1.03 6.54 14.35
CA ASP A 33 -1.46 5.56 15.34
C ASP A 33 -0.29 4.75 15.96
N GLN A 34 0.91 4.85 15.36
CA GLN A 34 2.11 4.16 15.87
C GLN A 34 2.89 4.98 16.90
N TYR A 35 2.61 6.27 17.07
CA TYR A 35 3.36 7.19 17.94
C TYR A 35 2.45 7.91 18.91
N LEU A 36 3.01 8.45 20.01
CA LEU A 36 2.29 9.31 20.93
C LEU A 36 2.06 10.68 20.29
N ASN A 37 1.00 11.38 20.68
CA ASN A 37 0.68 12.70 20.10
C ASN A 37 1.82 13.72 20.22
N GLU A 38 2.55 13.70 21.34
CA GLU A 38 3.73 14.56 21.57
C GLU A 38 4.95 14.21 20.71
N GLU A 39 4.96 13.01 20.12
CA GLU A 39 6.01 12.57 19.20
C GLU A 39 5.75 12.99 17.74
N LEU A 40 4.55 13.52 17.45
CA LEU A 40 4.14 13.92 16.10
C LEU A 40 4.62 15.35 15.83
N CYS A 41 5.43 15.55 14.77
CA CYS A 41 5.76 16.89 14.32
C CYS A 41 4.50 17.61 13.81
N PRO A 42 4.16 18.80 14.33
CA PRO A 42 2.96 19.52 13.92
C PRO A 42 3.08 20.14 12.52
N ALA A 43 4.29 20.31 11.99
CA ALA A 43 4.52 20.89 10.68
C ALA A 43 4.21 19.90 9.56
N GLN A 44 3.39 20.32 8.58
CA GLN A 44 2.99 19.54 7.41
C GLN A 44 3.34 20.20 6.08
N ASP A 45 3.69 21.49 6.13
CA ASP A 45 4.08 22.34 5.01
C ASP A 45 5.30 23.21 5.40
N TRP A 46 5.89 23.85 4.40
CA TRP A 46 7.07 24.67 4.58
C TRP A 46 6.86 25.87 5.51
N GLN A 47 5.66 26.45 5.53
CA GLN A 47 5.35 27.60 6.37
C GLN A 47 5.32 27.21 7.85
N SER A 48 4.64 26.13 8.18
CA SER A 48 4.58 25.57 9.54
C SER A 48 5.96 25.05 9.99
N LEU A 49 6.75 24.47 9.07
CA LEU A 49 8.12 24.03 9.36
C LEU A 49 9.05 25.22 9.66
N ALA A 50 8.95 26.31 8.89
CA ALA A 50 9.77 27.51 9.07
C ALA A 50 9.50 28.25 10.40
N ALA A 51 8.34 27.99 11.03
CA ALA A 51 7.96 28.51 12.34
C ALA A 51 8.56 27.71 13.51
N LEU A 52 9.06 26.47 13.26
CA LEU A 52 9.67 25.63 14.28
C LEU A 52 11.17 25.96 14.43
N ASP A 53 11.66 25.85 15.66
CA ASP A 53 13.09 25.86 15.92
C ASP A 53 13.72 24.51 15.51
N ARG A 54 14.93 24.56 14.94
CA ARG A 54 15.67 23.36 14.56
C ARG A 54 15.88 22.39 15.73
N ALA A 55 16.11 22.94 16.94
CA ALA A 55 16.23 22.10 18.14
C ALA A 55 14.95 21.36 18.48
N ALA A 56 13.79 21.97 18.24
CA ALA A 56 12.50 21.32 18.46
C ALA A 56 12.27 20.13 17.52
N LEU A 57 12.82 20.15 16.31
CA LEU A 57 12.71 19.04 15.37
C LEU A 57 13.39 17.75 15.90
N GLN A 58 14.39 17.88 16.79
CA GLN A 58 15.05 16.71 17.37
C GLN A 58 14.21 15.98 18.43
N SER A 59 13.11 16.56 18.91
CA SER A 59 12.22 15.97 19.91
C SER A 59 11.08 15.13 19.32
N PHE A 60 10.76 15.31 18.04
CA PHE A 60 9.72 14.57 17.37
C PHE A 60 10.23 13.24 16.79
N ARG A 61 9.32 12.30 16.58
CA ARG A 61 9.63 10.96 16.03
C ARG A 61 8.85 10.63 14.78
N LEU A 62 7.73 11.31 14.52
CA LEU A 62 7.01 11.19 13.24
C LEU A 62 6.94 12.54 12.55
N PHE A 63 7.48 12.57 11.35
CA PHE A 63 7.43 13.71 10.44
C PHE A 63 6.68 13.29 9.18
N TYR A 64 5.73 14.09 8.75
CA TYR A 64 5.03 13.86 7.48
C TYR A 64 4.66 15.21 6.85
N GLY A 65 4.78 15.30 5.53
CA GLY A 65 4.43 16.54 4.82
C GLY A 65 4.94 16.57 3.39
N HIS A 66 4.65 17.70 2.76
CA HIS A 66 5.08 17.99 1.38
C HIS A 66 6.40 18.76 1.37
N PHE A 67 7.41 18.19 2.02
CA PHE A 67 8.72 18.84 2.11
C PHE A 67 9.64 18.40 0.95
N ALA A 68 10.86 17.96 1.27
CA ALA A 68 11.81 17.41 0.31
C ALA A 68 12.66 16.33 0.99
N VAL A 69 13.32 15.49 0.18
CA VAL A 69 14.17 14.41 0.71
C VAL A 69 15.30 14.94 1.59
N ASN A 70 15.85 16.09 1.23
CA ASN A 70 16.98 16.71 1.94
C ASN A 70 16.60 17.25 3.34
N LEU A 71 15.30 17.32 3.71
CA LEU A 71 14.88 17.64 5.08
C LEU A 71 15.48 16.66 6.10
N LYS A 72 15.78 15.42 5.69
CA LYS A 72 16.41 14.40 6.55
C LYS A 72 17.59 14.92 7.36
N GLN A 73 18.41 15.82 6.80
CA GLN A 73 19.60 16.39 7.49
C GLN A 73 19.27 17.30 8.70
N TYR A 74 18.01 17.67 8.87
CA TYR A 74 17.50 18.49 10.00
C TYR A 74 16.80 17.66 11.06
N LEU A 75 16.56 16.39 10.77
CA LEU A 75 15.81 15.46 11.61
C LEU A 75 16.77 14.60 12.45
N PRO A 76 16.27 13.81 13.42
CA PRO A 76 17.09 12.85 14.17
C PRO A 76 17.93 11.97 13.25
N SER A 77 19.18 11.70 13.64
CA SER A 77 20.14 11.00 12.77
C SER A 77 19.75 9.55 12.44
N ASP A 78 18.91 8.95 13.26
CA ASP A 78 18.37 7.59 13.10
C ASP A 78 17.00 7.57 12.38
N VAL A 79 16.52 8.73 11.89
CA VAL A 79 15.22 8.81 11.19
C VAL A 79 15.20 7.93 9.94
N ARG A 80 14.14 7.14 9.81
CA ARG A 80 13.85 6.33 8.62
C ARG A 80 13.00 7.10 7.64
N THR A 81 13.41 7.11 6.39
CA THR A 81 12.73 7.86 5.33
C THR A 81 11.85 6.96 4.50
N ILE A 82 10.60 7.37 4.33
CA ILE A 82 9.56 6.64 3.59
C ILE A 82 8.95 7.55 2.54
N THR A 83 8.71 7.02 1.36
CA THR A 83 7.84 7.65 0.35
C THR A 83 7.03 6.60 -0.39
N TYR A 84 5.97 7.03 -1.07
CA TYR A 84 5.15 6.18 -1.92
C TYR A 84 5.03 6.79 -3.31
N LEU A 85 5.16 5.95 -4.32
CA LEU A 85 4.90 6.29 -5.72
C LEU A 85 3.56 5.72 -6.17
N ARG A 86 3.00 6.32 -7.19
CA ARG A 86 1.80 5.84 -7.88
C ARG A 86 2.06 5.79 -9.38
N SER A 87 1.34 4.89 -10.09
CA SER A 87 1.37 4.90 -11.56
C SER A 87 1.14 6.31 -12.10
N PRO A 88 1.98 6.81 -13.01
CA PRO A 88 1.95 8.22 -13.43
C PRO A 88 0.59 8.67 -13.95
N VAL A 89 -0.03 7.86 -14.83
CA VAL A 89 -1.37 8.14 -15.35
C VAL A 89 -2.41 8.17 -14.21
N GLY A 90 -2.40 7.13 -13.34
CA GLY A 90 -3.33 7.05 -12.22
C GLY A 90 -3.19 8.22 -11.24
N ARG A 91 -1.95 8.68 -10.99
CA ARG A 91 -1.70 9.86 -10.16
C ARG A 91 -2.23 11.14 -10.80
N THR A 92 -1.92 11.37 -12.09
CA THR A 92 -2.36 12.56 -12.81
C THR A 92 -3.88 12.64 -12.90
N VAL A 93 -4.55 11.56 -13.27
CA VAL A 93 -6.03 11.48 -13.28
C VAL A 93 -6.60 11.78 -11.88
N SER A 94 -6.01 11.21 -10.83
CA SER A 94 -6.43 11.49 -9.45
C SER A 94 -6.25 12.95 -9.06
N THR A 95 -5.18 13.61 -9.52
CA THR A 95 -4.93 15.03 -9.28
C THR A 95 -5.96 15.90 -9.98
N LEU A 96 -6.20 15.65 -11.27
CA LEU A 96 -7.17 16.41 -12.09
C LEU A 96 -8.58 16.27 -11.50
N ARG A 97 -9.03 15.07 -11.20
CA ARG A 97 -10.35 14.84 -10.58
C ARG A 97 -10.50 15.50 -9.21
N HIS A 98 -9.44 15.51 -8.41
CA HIS A 98 -9.48 16.21 -7.13
C HIS A 98 -9.56 17.71 -7.31
N MET A 99 -8.79 18.27 -8.23
CA MET A 99 -8.86 19.69 -8.60
C MET A 99 -10.25 20.08 -9.13
N MET A 100 -10.89 19.23 -9.94
CA MET A 100 -12.24 19.47 -10.45
C MET A 100 -13.32 19.51 -9.35
N ARG A 101 -13.11 18.80 -8.24
CA ARG A 101 -14.10 18.68 -7.15
C ARG A 101 -13.88 19.66 -6.01
N ASP A 102 -12.64 19.95 -5.67
CA ASP A 102 -12.27 20.69 -4.46
C ASP A 102 -11.69 22.05 -4.81
N PRO A 103 -12.45 23.14 -4.57
CA PRO A 103 -12.00 24.51 -4.85
C PRO A 103 -10.79 24.93 -3.98
N SER A 104 -10.57 24.28 -2.84
CA SER A 104 -9.45 24.60 -1.96
C SER A 104 -8.14 23.92 -2.36
N PHE A 105 -8.22 22.92 -3.26
CA PHE A 105 -7.07 22.09 -3.58
C PHE A 105 -6.06 22.78 -4.49
N HIS A 106 -6.53 23.54 -5.50
CA HIS A 106 -5.64 24.14 -6.49
C HIS A 106 -6.23 25.43 -7.09
N PRO A 107 -5.42 26.48 -7.31
CA PRO A 107 -5.90 27.73 -7.94
C PRO A 107 -6.60 27.55 -9.29
N LEU A 108 -6.23 26.53 -10.04
CA LEU A 108 -6.83 26.22 -11.35
C LEU A 108 -8.21 25.51 -11.25
N HIS A 109 -8.80 25.38 -10.06
CA HIS A 109 -10.12 24.77 -9.91
C HIS A 109 -11.17 25.42 -10.81
N GLU A 110 -11.26 26.75 -10.82
CA GLU A 110 -12.23 27.48 -11.63
C GLU A 110 -12.05 27.26 -13.13
N HIS A 111 -10.82 26.95 -13.58
CA HIS A 111 -10.53 26.64 -14.99
C HIS A 111 -11.07 25.24 -15.41
N VAL A 112 -11.15 24.30 -14.49
CA VAL A 112 -11.55 22.91 -14.77
C VAL A 112 -12.93 22.53 -14.26
N LYS A 113 -13.52 23.32 -13.39
CA LYS A 113 -14.82 23.12 -12.78
C LYS A 113 -15.91 22.91 -13.85
N GLY A 114 -16.67 21.84 -13.70
CA GLY A 114 -17.79 21.53 -14.61
C GLY A 114 -17.38 20.98 -15.99
N ARG A 115 -16.09 20.89 -16.31
CA ARG A 115 -15.62 20.26 -17.55
C ARG A 115 -15.66 18.73 -17.42
N ALA A 116 -15.77 18.01 -18.53
CA ALA A 116 -15.55 16.57 -18.54
C ALA A 116 -14.05 16.27 -18.37
N LEU A 117 -13.69 15.17 -17.69
CA LEU A 117 -12.28 14.78 -17.51
C LEU A 117 -11.54 14.70 -18.85
N ARG A 118 -12.20 14.18 -19.90
CA ARG A 118 -11.63 14.08 -21.23
C ARG A 118 -11.25 15.45 -21.82
N ASP A 119 -12.07 16.47 -21.60
CA ASP A 119 -11.75 17.83 -22.09
C ASP A 119 -10.58 18.44 -21.32
N VAL A 120 -10.44 18.07 -20.05
CA VAL A 120 -9.34 18.51 -19.18
C VAL A 120 -8.02 17.85 -19.57
N ILE A 121 -8.02 16.57 -19.93
CA ILE A 121 -6.79 15.87 -20.35
C ILE A 121 -6.25 16.27 -21.73
N TYR A 122 -7.04 16.95 -22.56
CA TYR A 122 -6.58 17.53 -23.83
C TYR A 122 -6.29 19.03 -23.75
N ASP A 123 -6.22 19.56 -22.55
CA ASP A 123 -5.77 20.92 -22.28
C ASP A 123 -4.24 20.89 -22.00
N ASP A 124 -3.46 20.99 -23.08
CA ASP A 124 -2.00 20.81 -23.02
C ASP A 124 -1.30 21.84 -22.14
N GLU A 125 -1.82 23.07 -22.07
CA GLU A 125 -1.32 24.12 -21.20
C GLU A 125 -1.50 23.72 -19.72
N LEU A 126 -2.70 23.26 -19.38
CA LEU A 126 -2.99 22.73 -18.06
C LEU A 126 -2.14 21.51 -17.72
N LEU A 127 -2.03 20.52 -18.63
CA LEU A 127 -1.24 19.32 -18.40
C LEU A 127 0.23 19.60 -18.21
N SER A 128 0.78 20.60 -18.87
CA SER A 128 2.19 21.01 -18.72
C SER A 128 2.53 21.39 -17.27
N THR A 129 1.56 21.93 -16.51
CA THR A 129 1.74 22.26 -15.09
C THR A 129 1.92 21.04 -14.20
N PHE A 130 1.38 19.88 -14.62
CA PHE A 130 1.47 18.60 -13.90
C PHE A 130 2.46 17.61 -14.51
N GLN A 131 3.19 18.06 -15.56
CA GLN A 131 4.18 17.24 -16.24
C GLN A 131 5.24 16.73 -15.25
N ASP A 132 5.48 15.42 -15.26
CA ASP A 132 6.52 14.74 -14.48
C ASP A 132 6.59 15.18 -13.01
N ALA A 133 5.42 15.31 -12.37
CA ALA A 133 5.33 15.91 -11.05
C ALA A 133 6.01 15.08 -9.95
N GLN A 134 6.02 13.74 -10.04
CA GLN A 134 6.79 12.92 -9.09
C GLN A 134 8.28 13.13 -9.29
N THR A 135 8.73 13.18 -10.54
CA THR A 135 10.12 13.47 -10.91
C THR A 135 10.55 14.84 -10.39
N LYS A 136 9.74 15.88 -10.62
CA LYS A 136 10.00 17.24 -10.13
C LYS A 136 10.18 17.28 -8.62
N LEU A 137 9.24 16.69 -7.88
CA LEU A 137 9.26 16.68 -6.42
C LEU A 137 10.45 15.89 -5.85
N LEU A 138 10.81 14.77 -6.46
CA LEU A 138 11.95 13.95 -6.05
C LEU A 138 13.30 14.54 -6.44
N SER A 139 13.34 15.36 -7.49
CA SER A 139 14.57 16.06 -7.93
C SER A 139 14.84 17.35 -7.13
N PHE A 140 13.98 17.72 -6.19
CA PHE A 140 14.13 18.96 -5.42
C PHE A 140 15.33 18.86 -4.50
N ASP A 141 16.39 19.61 -4.83
CA ASP A 141 17.70 19.59 -4.15
C ASP A 141 18.13 20.95 -3.58
N VAL A 142 17.22 21.93 -3.57
CA VAL A 142 17.51 23.25 -2.97
C VAL A 142 17.86 23.06 -1.49
N PRO A 143 18.97 23.66 -1.00
CA PRO A 143 19.35 23.56 0.41
C PRO A 143 18.22 24.03 1.33
N ILE A 144 17.97 23.27 2.40
CA ILE A 144 16.84 23.55 3.32
C ILE A 144 16.94 24.93 3.95
N ASP A 145 18.15 25.40 4.27
CA ASP A 145 18.34 26.76 4.82
C ASP A 145 17.86 27.84 3.84
N ASP A 146 18.10 27.66 2.55
CA ASP A 146 17.65 28.59 1.50
C ASP A 146 16.13 28.57 1.35
N VAL A 147 15.53 27.35 1.39
CA VAL A 147 14.07 27.18 1.39
C VAL A 147 13.45 27.88 2.59
N LEU A 148 13.96 27.63 3.80
CA LEU A 148 13.43 28.24 5.03
C LEU A 148 13.62 29.75 5.04
N ALA A 149 14.75 30.27 4.53
CA ALA A 149 14.99 31.70 4.38
C ALA A 149 14.01 32.35 3.39
N TYR A 150 13.74 31.67 2.25
CA TYR A 150 12.73 32.10 1.28
C TYR A 150 11.34 32.13 1.94
N VAL A 151 10.92 31.05 2.57
CA VAL A 151 9.60 30.92 3.22
C VAL A 151 9.40 32.02 4.26
N ARG A 152 10.38 32.25 5.16
CA ARG A 152 10.32 33.31 6.18
C ARG A 152 10.16 34.69 5.56
N ARG A 153 10.84 34.96 4.44
CA ARG A 153 10.71 36.26 3.73
C ARG A 153 9.30 36.43 3.14
N GLN A 154 8.72 35.39 2.52
CA GLN A 154 7.37 35.44 1.97
C GLN A 154 6.32 35.62 3.06
N VAL A 155 6.43 34.89 4.15
CA VAL A 155 5.52 35.02 5.31
C VAL A 155 5.61 36.42 5.93
N ALA A 156 6.83 36.95 6.15
CA ALA A 156 7.02 38.29 6.69
C ALA A 156 6.47 39.42 5.79
N ALA A 157 6.45 39.16 4.48
CA ALA A 157 5.88 40.07 3.48
C ALA A 157 4.34 39.88 3.29
N GLY A 158 3.70 38.93 4.02
CA GLY A 158 2.28 38.61 3.86
C GLY A 158 1.95 38.00 2.49
N LYS A 159 2.95 37.39 1.83
CA LYS A 159 2.78 36.76 0.50
C LYS A 159 2.51 35.26 0.61
N PHE A 160 1.88 34.72 -0.43
CA PHE A 160 1.77 33.27 -0.59
C PHE A 160 3.15 32.64 -0.75
N VAL A 161 3.34 31.46 -0.15
CA VAL A 161 4.58 30.70 -0.26
C VAL A 161 4.43 29.71 -1.41
N ASP A 162 5.10 29.99 -2.51
CA ASP A 162 5.19 29.09 -3.66
C ASP A 162 6.63 28.59 -3.81
N ILE A 163 6.88 27.36 -3.43
CA ILE A 163 8.21 26.73 -3.58
C ILE A 163 8.61 26.59 -5.04
N GLY A 164 7.64 26.58 -5.96
CA GLY A 164 7.91 26.57 -7.40
C GLY A 164 8.66 27.80 -7.92
N GLU A 165 8.72 28.92 -7.13
CA GLU A 165 9.56 30.08 -7.45
C GLU A 165 11.07 29.82 -7.21
N LEU A 166 11.42 28.77 -6.48
CA LEU A 166 12.81 28.36 -6.34
C LEU A 166 13.25 27.58 -7.58
N GLU A 167 14.44 27.85 -8.06
CA GLU A 167 14.99 27.17 -9.23
C GLU A 167 15.73 25.89 -8.83
N TRP A 168 15.38 24.78 -9.46
CA TRP A 168 16.13 23.52 -9.42
C TRP A 168 15.99 22.76 -10.73
N GLU A 169 16.99 21.96 -11.03
CA GLU A 169 16.96 21.11 -12.21
C GLU A 169 16.19 19.82 -11.90
N SER A 170 15.12 19.57 -12.64
CA SER A 170 14.34 18.34 -12.57
C SER A 170 14.82 17.33 -13.61
N SER A 171 15.21 16.12 -13.18
CA SER A 171 15.52 15.03 -14.08
C SER A 171 15.19 13.67 -13.47
N PRO A 172 14.86 12.66 -14.29
CA PRO A 172 14.62 11.30 -13.81
C PRO A 172 15.83 10.71 -13.09
N ASP A 173 17.05 11.05 -13.49
CA ASP A 173 18.27 10.51 -12.88
C ASP A 173 18.49 11.09 -11.48
N LYS A 174 18.26 12.39 -11.27
CA LYS A 174 18.25 13.00 -9.94
C LYS A 174 17.16 12.39 -9.04
N ALA A 175 15.95 12.20 -9.59
CA ALA A 175 14.85 11.58 -8.86
C ALA A 175 15.16 10.13 -8.45
N LEU A 176 15.76 9.33 -9.33
CA LEU A 176 16.19 7.97 -9.02
C LEU A 176 17.28 7.94 -7.97
N HIS A 177 18.27 8.83 -8.07
CA HIS A 177 19.31 8.97 -7.05
C HIS A 177 18.73 9.36 -5.68
N ALA A 178 17.78 10.30 -5.66
CA ALA A 178 17.08 10.66 -4.43
C ALA A 178 16.32 9.45 -3.84
N LEU A 179 15.64 8.65 -4.67
CA LEU A 179 14.92 7.46 -4.23
C LEU A 179 15.82 6.38 -3.64
N GLU A 180 17.08 6.31 -4.03
CA GLU A 180 18.07 5.40 -3.42
C GLU A 180 18.39 5.76 -1.96
N ALA A 181 18.23 7.02 -1.58
CA ALA A 181 18.44 7.50 -0.22
C ALA A 181 17.28 7.20 0.74
N TYR A 182 16.12 6.76 0.22
CA TYR A 182 14.99 6.36 1.06
C TYR A 182 15.18 4.97 1.66
N ASP A 183 14.87 4.84 2.94
CA ASP A 183 14.85 3.55 3.60
C ASP A 183 13.72 2.66 3.03
N PHE A 184 12.61 3.25 2.59
CA PHE A 184 11.50 2.52 1.97
C PHE A 184 10.77 3.34 0.91
N VAL A 185 10.54 2.71 -0.25
CA VAL A 185 9.70 3.24 -1.31
C VAL A 185 8.57 2.26 -1.57
N GLY A 186 7.35 2.64 -1.21
CA GLY A 186 6.15 1.86 -1.45
C GLY A 186 5.48 2.22 -2.78
N LEU A 187 4.57 1.35 -3.23
CA LEU A 187 3.76 1.54 -4.42
C LEU A 187 2.28 1.64 -4.02
N MET A 188 1.62 2.74 -4.41
CA MET A 188 0.19 2.91 -4.14
C MET A 188 -0.66 1.87 -4.86
N ASP A 189 -0.24 1.44 -6.06
CA ASP A 189 -0.94 0.42 -6.85
C ASP A 189 -0.81 -0.99 -6.22
N HIS A 190 0.10 -1.15 -5.26
CA HIS A 190 0.31 -2.32 -4.41
C HIS A 190 0.28 -1.90 -2.92
N PHE A 191 -0.72 -1.08 -2.55
CA PHE A 191 -0.74 -0.40 -1.24
C PHE A 191 -0.69 -1.38 -0.06
N LYS A 192 -1.50 -2.44 -0.10
CA LYS A 192 -1.55 -3.46 0.96
C LYS A 192 -0.18 -4.11 1.15
N ASP A 193 0.42 -4.64 0.09
CA ASP A 193 1.70 -5.35 0.18
C ASP A 193 2.83 -4.39 0.57
N SER A 194 2.82 -3.16 0.05
CA SER A 194 3.74 -2.11 0.46
C SER A 194 3.61 -1.74 1.93
N MET A 195 2.38 -1.65 2.46
CA MET A 195 2.12 -1.40 3.87
C MET A 195 2.70 -2.53 4.74
N TRP A 196 2.46 -3.78 4.37
CA TRP A 196 2.97 -4.93 5.09
C TRP A 196 4.49 -5.01 5.05
N ALA A 197 5.10 -4.78 3.88
CA ALA A 197 6.56 -4.74 3.74
C ALA A 197 7.19 -3.63 4.59
N MET A 198 6.55 -2.46 4.64
CA MET A 198 6.95 -1.36 5.50
C MET A 198 6.86 -1.75 6.99
N CYS A 199 5.75 -2.38 7.39
CA CYS A 199 5.58 -2.88 8.77
C CYS A 199 6.68 -3.87 9.11
N GLY A 200 6.96 -4.84 8.24
CA GLY A 200 8.05 -5.80 8.39
C GLY A 200 9.39 -5.11 8.59
N LYS A 201 9.70 -4.15 7.74
CA LYS A 201 11.00 -3.46 7.76
C LYS A 201 11.23 -2.59 9.00
N PHE A 202 10.20 -1.91 9.51
CA PHE A 202 10.36 -0.92 10.58
C PHE A 202 9.83 -1.37 11.95
N GLY A 203 9.34 -2.58 12.06
CA GLY A 203 8.86 -3.08 13.33
C GLY A 203 7.46 -2.61 13.71
N PHE A 204 6.65 -2.17 12.73
CA PHE A 204 5.26 -1.79 12.99
C PHE A 204 4.34 -3.01 12.97
N ALA A 205 3.36 -3.05 13.86
CA ALA A 205 2.28 -4.02 13.74
C ALA A 205 1.38 -3.62 12.55
N PRO A 206 1.07 -4.55 11.63
CA PRO A 206 0.12 -4.27 10.56
C PRO A 206 -1.24 -3.85 11.11
N PRO A 207 -1.96 -2.95 10.40
CA PRO A 207 -3.27 -2.51 10.83
C PRO A 207 -4.28 -3.66 10.82
N ASP A 208 -5.20 -3.66 11.77
CA ASP A 208 -6.31 -4.64 11.82
C ASP A 208 -7.24 -4.48 10.61
N ILE A 209 -7.43 -3.25 10.16
CA ILE A 209 -8.18 -2.90 8.96
C ILE A 209 -7.28 -1.99 8.12
N MET A 210 -7.12 -2.30 6.82
CA MET A 210 -6.35 -1.44 5.93
C MET A 210 -6.98 -0.06 5.89
N PRO A 211 -6.19 1.00 6.20
CA PRO A 211 -6.71 2.35 6.15
C PRO A 211 -7.04 2.72 4.70
N ASP A 212 -8.30 2.93 4.41
CA ASP A 212 -8.81 3.31 3.10
C ASP A 212 -9.49 4.68 3.18
N LEU A 213 -8.72 5.67 3.59
CA LEU A 213 -9.16 7.05 3.66
C LEU A 213 -9.08 7.66 2.25
N ASN A 214 -10.21 8.04 1.69
CA ASN A 214 -10.37 8.58 0.33
C ASN A 214 -10.33 7.54 -0.80
N ARG A 215 -10.82 6.32 -0.58
CA ARG A 215 -11.26 5.51 -1.70
C ARG A 215 -12.32 6.32 -2.43
N ALA A 216 -11.97 6.84 -3.57
CA ALA A 216 -12.99 7.46 -4.39
C ALA A 216 -13.95 6.35 -4.82
N THR A 217 -15.22 6.66 -4.74
CA THR A 217 -16.28 5.90 -5.41
C THR A 217 -15.85 5.60 -6.86
N ASP A 218 -16.44 4.62 -7.52
CA ASP A 218 -16.11 4.10 -8.87
C ASP A 218 -15.75 5.14 -9.94
N GLU A 219 -16.06 6.42 -9.71
CA GLU A 219 -15.67 7.56 -10.53
C GLU A 219 -14.15 7.82 -10.64
N GLN A 220 -13.29 7.13 -9.89
CA GLN A 220 -11.82 7.38 -9.92
C GLN A 220 -11.02 6.34 -10.73
N ASN A 221 -11.68 5.38 -11.30
CA ASN A 221 -11.00 4.43 -12.18
C ASN A 221 -10.62 5.12 -13.50
N PRO A 222 -9.40 4.88 -14.06
CA PRO A 222 -9.09 5.29 -15.43
C PRO A 222 -10.03 4.70 -16.49
N GLY A 223 -10.96 3.81 -16.08
CA GLY A 223 -11.86 3.10 -16.97
C GLY A 223 -12.74 3.94 -17.93
N ASP A 224 -12.84 5.24 -17.69
CA ASP A 224 -13.52 6.17 -18.61
C ASP A 224 -12.59 6.71 -19.72
N LEU A 225 -11.28 6.41 -19.64
CA LEU A 225 -10.29 6.83 -20.62
C LEU A 225 -9.94 5.67 -21.56
N ASN A 226 -9.99 5.95 -22.85
CA ASN A 226 -9.55 5.00 -23.86
C ASN A 226 -8.02 5.04 -24.08
N ASP A 227 -7.49 4.12 -24.89
CA ASP A 227 -6.05 4.00 -25.15
C ASP A 227 -5.43 5.29 -25.72
N LYS A 228 -6.18 6.08 -26.50
CA LYS A 228 -5.69 7.36 -27.04
C LYS A 228 -5.57 8.40 -25.93
N ASP A 229 -6.53 8.45 -25.03
CA ASP A 229 -6.51 9.35 -23.87
C ASP A 229 -5.32 9.02 -22.96
N ILE A 230 -5.07 7.73 -22.71
CA ILE A 230 -3.93 7.25 -21.94
C ILE A 230 -2.59 7.57 -22.64
N ALA A 231 -2.51 7.34 -23.96
CA ALA A 231 -1.30 7.64 -24.74
C ALA A 231 -0.99 9.14 -24.72
N HIS A 232 -2.02 10.00 -24.82
CA HIS A 232 -1.87 11.44 -24.70
C HIS A 232 -1.32 11.85 -23.34
N LEU A 233 -1.92 11.38 -22.23
CA LEU A 233 -1.38 11.64 -20.88
C LEU A 233 0.06 11.16 -20.72
N ARG A 234 0.40 9.99 -21.24
CA ARG A 234 1.77 9.43 -21.15
C ARG A 234 2.81 10.31 -21.85
N SER A 235 2.45 11.10 -22.88
CA SER A 235 3.38 12.00 -23.56
C SER A 235 3.90 13.12 -22.66
N PHE A 236 3.16 13.50 -21.61
CA PHE A 236 3.56 14.47 -20.59
C PHE A 236 4.24 13.84 -19.35
N LEU A 237 4.37 12.52 -19.31
CA LEU A 237 4.76 11.80 -18.09
C LEU A 237 5.98 10.90 -18.29
N ALA A 238 6.84 11.23 -19.26
CA ALA A 238 7.99 10.37 -19.63
C ALA A 238 8.97 10.21 -18.47
N GLY A 239 9.25 11.26 -17.70
CA GLY A 239 10.11 11.22 -16.52
C GLY A 239 9.49 10.39 -15.40
N ASP A 240 8.23 10.65 -15.08
CA ASP A 240 7.49 9.90 -14.06
C ASP A 240 7.39 8.41 -14.42
N ILE A 241 7.17 8.08 -15.70
CA ILE A 241 7.13 6.69 -16.18
C ILE A 241 8.49 6.02 -15.97
N LYS A 242 9.59 6.70 -16.35
CA LYS A 242 10.95 6.15 -16.16
C LYS A 242 11.23 5.81 -14.70
N ILE A 243 10.96 6.74 -13.78
CA ILE A 243 11.21 6.51 -12.35
C ILE A 243 10.27 5.42 -11.78
N TYR A 244 8.98 5.48 -12.13
CA TYR A 244 8.00 4.52 -11.62
C TYR A 244 8.31 3.09 -12.07
N ASP A 245 8.59 2.87 -13.36
CA ASP A 245 8.87 1.54 -13.90
C ASP A 245 10.17 0.97 -13.31
N THR A 246 11.22 1.81 -13.15
CA THR A 246 12.48 1.41 -12.51
C THR A 246 12.26 0.98 -11.07
N ILE A 247 11.51 1.76 -10.30
CA ILE A 247 11.26 1.43 -8.88
C ILE A 247 10.27 0.27 -8.74
N ARG A 248 9.25 0.20 -9.59
CA ARG A 248 8.27 -0.89 -9.57
C ARG A 248 8.95 -2.25 -9.74
N GLN A 249 9.88 -2.37 -10.67
CA GLN A 249 10.62 -3.61 -10.86
C GLN A 249 11.35 -4.04 -9.58
N LYS A 250 12.11 -3.12 -8.97
CA LYS A 250 12.84 -3.38 -7.71
C LYS A 250 11.91 -3.62 -6.52
N ALA A 251 10.77 -2.94 -6.48
CA ALA A 251 9.82 -3.06 -5.38
C ALA A 251 9.08 -4.40 -5.40
N LEU A 252 8.63 -4.88 -6.57
CA LEU A 252 7.88 -6.14 -6.67
C LEU A 252 8.67 -7.33 -6.15
N GLU A 253 9.99 -7.34 -6.27
CA GLU A 253 10.86 -8.37 -5.68
C GLU A 253 10.77 -8.38 -4.15
N ARG A 254 10.65 -7.19 -3.52
CA ARG A 254 10.55 -7.01 -2.05
C ARG A 254 9.12 -7.18 -1.54
N LEU A 255 8.12 -7.07 -2.41
CA LEU A 255 6.71 -7.22 -2.07
C LEU A 255 6.24 -8.68 -2.18
N SER A 256 7.14 -9.65 -2.40
CA SER A 256 6.78 -11.05 -2.29
C SER A 256 6.37 -11.39 -0.85
N GLY A 257 5.35 -12.21 -0.69
CA GLY A 257 4.88 -12.62 0.64
C GLY A 257 6.02 -13.25 1.47
N GLU A 258 6.89 -14.03 0.85
CA GLU A 258 8.03 -14.67 1.50
C GLU A 258 9.02 -13.64 2.08
N GLN A 259 9.38 -12.60 1.32
CA GLN A 259 10.30 -11.56 1.80
C GLN A 259 9.68 -10.73 2.92
N ILE A 260 8.41 -10.35 2.80
CA ILE A 260 7.68 -9.61 3.83
C ILE A 260 7.69 -10.39 5.16
N PHE A 261 7.44 -11.69 5.10
CA PHE A 261 7.47 -12.53 6.30
C PHE A 261 8.86 -12.69 6.88
N ALA A 262 9.87 -12.88 6.04
CA ALA A 262 11.25 -12.95 6.50
C ALA A 262 11.63 -11.70 7.28
N ASP A 263 11.28 -10.53 6.78
CA ASP A 263 11.52 -9.25 7.45
C ASP A 263 10.73 -9.13 8.76
N MET A 264 9.46 -9.56 8.78
CA MET A 264 8.64 -9.53 10.00
C MET A 264 9.18 -10.46 11.10
N VAL A 265 9.62 -11.66 10.73
CA VAL A 265 10.23 -12.60 11.67
C VAL A 265 11.59 -12.07 12.17
N HIS A 266 12.41 -11.55 11.25
CA HIS A 266 13.74 -11.00 11.58
C HIS A 266 13.63 -9.83 12.56
N ASN A 267 12.65 -8.95 12.36
CA ASN A 267 12.42 -7.78 13.22
C ASN A 267 11.52 -8.06 14.43
N GLY A 268 11.20 -9.32 14.69
CA GLY A 268 10.46 -9.74 15.87
C GLY A 268 8.99 -9.30 15.93
N ILE A 269 8.39 -8.98 14.79
CA ILE A 269 6.98 -8.57 14.68
C ILE A 269 6.07 -9.79 14.60
N LEU A 270 6.56 -10.83 13.94
CA LEU A 270 5.84 -12.08 13.72
C LEU A 270 6.57 -13.23 14.41
N THR A 271 5.85 -13.98 15.23
CA THR A 271 6.33 -15.24 15.78
C THR A 271 5.88 -16.41 14.91
N LYS A 272 6.68 -17.49 14.93
CA LYS A 272 6.24 -18.75 14.34
C LYS A 272 4.94 -19.20 14.99
N LEU A 273 3.99 -19.65 14.17
CA LEU A 273 2.74 -20.18 14.67
C LEU A 273 3.00 -21.45 15.48
N SER A 274 2.38 -21.52 16.63
CA SER A 274 2.28 -22.76 17.42
C SER A 274 1.01 -23.50 16.99
N THR A 275 1.09 -24.81 16.87
CA THR A 275 -0.08 -25.65 16.62
C THR A 275 -0.61 -26.21 17.96
N PRO A 276 -1.91 -26.41 18.12
CA PRO A 276 -2.96 -26.10 17.12
C PRO A 276 -3.18 -24.61 16.92
N PHE A 277 -3.56 -24.22 15.71
CA PHE A 277 -3.78 -22.83 15.33
C PHE A 277 -5.05 -22.71 14.46
N GLU A 278 -5.86 -21.69 14.73
CA GLU A 278 -6.99 -21.31 13.89
C GLU A 278 -6.80 -19.88 13.42
N LEU A 279 -6.91 -19.66 12.09
CA LEU A 279 -6.74 -18.33 11.50
C LEU A 279 -7.95 -17.45 11.84
N ASP A 280 -7.69 -16.28 12.42
CA ASP A 280 -8.73 -15.26 12.60
C ASP A 280 -8.98 -14.53 11.28
N LEU A 281 -10.05 -14.91 10.59
CA LEU A 281 -10.45 -14.34 9.30
C LEU A 281 -10.92 -12.89 9.39
N GLY A 282 -11.26 -12.40 10.58
CA GLY A 282 -11.64 -11.01 10.83
C GLY A 282 -10.44 -10.06 10.90
N ARG A 283 -9.24 -10.61 11.02
CA ARG A 283 -8.01 -9.83 11.15
C ARG A 283 -7.12 -9.93 9.92
N PRO A 284 -6.20 -8.98 9.74
CA PRO A 284 -5.24 -9.03 8.64
C PRO A 284 -4.43 -10.32 8.66
N PHE A 285 -4.20 -10.87 7.48
CA PHE A 285 -3.23 -11.92 7.24
C PHE A 285 -2.55 -11.65 5.88
N LEU A 286 -1.35 -12.17 5.69
CA LEU A 286 -0.69 -12.06 4.40
C LEU A 286 -1.26 -13.03 3.39
N GLY A 287 -1.47 -12.53 2.19
CA GLY A 287 -2.02 -13.28 1.08
C GLY A 287 -2.64 -12.37 0.05
N SER A 288 -3.01 -12.94 -1.08
CA SER A 288 -3.68 -12.25 -2.18
C SER A 288 -4.93 -13.02 -2.61
N GLY A 289 -5.79 -12.35 -3.39
CA GLY A 289 -7.03 -12.96 -3.85
C GLY A 289 -8.12 -13.03 -2.77
N TRP A 290 -8.17 -12.03 -1.87
CA TRP A 290 -9.13 -11.94 -0.77
C TRP A 290 -9.84 -10.60 -0.77
N TYR A 291 -11.15 -10.63 -0.52
CA TYR A 291 -11.92 -9.45 -0.16
C TYR A 291 -11.79 -9.13 1.33
N GLU A 292 -12.27 -7.96 1.75
CA GLU A 292 -12.31 -7.59 3.17
C GLU A 292 -13.18 -8.57 3.99
N PRO A 293 -12.92 -8.69 5.32
CA PRO A 293 -13.68 -9.60 6.16
C PRO A 293 -15.16 -9.19 6.25
N GLU A 294 -16.03 -10.18 6.29
CA GLU A 294 -17.46 -10.03 6.54
C GLU A 294 -17.85 -10.78 7.82
N THR A 295 -18.96 -10.37 8.42
CA THR A 295 -19.54 -11.10 9.54
C THR A 295 -20.80 -11.80 9.10
N GLN A 296 -20.79 -13.13 9.15
CA GLN A 296 -21.97 -13.94 8.88
C GLN A 296 -22.32 -14.82 10.09
N ARG A 297 -23.55 -14.69 10.60
CA ARG A 297 -24.05 -15.42 11.78
C ARG A 297 -23.12 -15.32 13.01
N GLY A 298 -22.51 -14.13 13.20
CA GLY A 298 -21.62 -13.85 14.32
C GLY A 298 -20.19 -14.38 14.18
N ARG A 299 -19.81 -14.90 13.01
CA ARG A 299 -18.45 -15.37 12.70
C ARG A 299 -17.83 -14.49 11.61
N SER A 300 -16.54 -14.24 11.71
CA SER A 300 -15.76 -13.62 10.66
C SER A 300 -15.52 -14.60 9.53
N VAL A 301 -15.78 -14.17 8.30
CA VAL A 301 -15.61 -14.96 7.08
C VAL A 301 -14.95 -14.09 6.01
N ARG A 302 -14.35 -14.73 4.98
CA ARG A 302 -13.80 -14.01 3.83
C ARG A 302 -14.12 -14.66 2.51
N TRP A 303 -14.49 -13.83 1.53
CA TRP A 303 -14.58 -14.25 0.15
C TRP A 303 -13.22 -14.25 -0.53
N SER A 304 -12.92 -15.28 -1.31
CA SER A 304 -11.84 -15.23 -2.29
C SER A 304 -12.34 -14.55 -3.58
N GLY A 305 -11.43 -13.91 -4.31
CA GLY A 305 -11.66 -13.19 -5.56
C GLY A 305 -10.87 -11.87 -5.60
N PRO A 306 -10.94 -11.13 -6.71
CA PRO A 306 -11.60 -11.44 -7.99
C PRO A 306 -10.87 -12.48 -8.84
N GLU A 307 -9.69 -12.93 -8.44
CA GLU A 307 -8.90 -13.94 -9.14
C GLU A 307 -9.33 -15.36 -8.78
N SER A 308 -8.92 -16.35 -9.57
CA SER A 308 -9.24 -17.76 -9.30
C SER A 308 -8.47 -18.32 -8.11
N LYS A 309 -7.28 -17.74 -7.84
CA LYS A 309 -6.36 -18.18 -6.78
C LYS A 309 -6.42 -17.27 -5.58
N ALA A 310 -6.57 -17.86 -4.42
CA ALA A 310 -6.47 -17.20 -3.14
C ALA A 310 -5.28 -17.77 -2.36
N LEU A 311 -4.34 -16.91 -1.99
CA LEU A 311 -3.09 -17.28 -1.33
C LEU A 311 -3.12 -16.87 0.14
N LEU A 312 -2.69 -17.80 1.00
CA LEU A 312 -2.41 -17.55 2.43
C LEU A 312 -0.94 -17.82 2.67
N HIS A 313 -0.25 -16.84 3.25
CA HIS A 313 1.13 -16.98 3.71
C HIS A 313 1.15 -17.12 5.21
N LEU A 314 1.55 -18.27 5.73
CA LEU A 314 1.56 -18.57 7.16
C LEU A 314 2.97 -18.84 7.66
N PRO A 315 3.42 -18.25 8.79
CA PRO A 315 4.72 -18.52 9.40
C PRO A 315 4.69 -19.89 10.11
N LEU A 316 4.35 -20.92 9.35
CA LEU A 316 4.17 -22.28 9.84
C LEU A 316 5.49 -23.05 9.78
N PRO A 317 6.00 -23.55 10.91
CA PRO A 317 7.18 -24.42 10.90
C PRO A 317 6.82 -25.78 10.28
N ARG A 318 7.57 -26.16 9.24
CA ARG A 318 7.44 -27.46 8.56
C ARG A 318 8.43 -28.47 9.17
N ASP A 319 8.55 -28.49 10.50
CA ASP A 319 9.47 -29.30 11.28
C ASP A 319 8.87 -30.65 11.72
N ALA A 320 7.55 -30.76 11.68
CA ALA A 320 6.79 -31.95 11.99
C ALA A 320 5.64 -32.12 10.97
N LYS A 321 5.04 -33.31 10.97
CA LYS A 321 3.80 -33.57 10.24
C LYS A 321 2.69 -32.70 10.84
N ARG A 322 1.87 -32.07 9.98
CA ARG A 322 0.77 -31.21 10.34
C ARG A 322 -0.47 -31.56 9.57
N SER A 323 -1.67 -31.30 10.12
CA SER A 323 -2.92 -31.35 9.38
C SER A 323 -3.39 -29.92 9.08
N LEU A 324 -3.67 -29.64 7.80
CA LEU A 324 -4.30 -28.40 7.35
C LEU A 324 -5.77 -28.69 7.03
N TYR A 325 -6.67 -27.99 7.72
CA TYR A 325 -8.10 -28.05 7.50
C TYR A 325 -8.65 -26.71 7.02
N VAL A 326 -9.41 -26.72 5.94
CA VAL A 326 -10.08 -25.53 5.38
C VAL A 326 -11.56 -25.83 5.18
N GLU A 327 -12.43 -24.99 5.72
CA GLU A 327 -13.87 -25.06 5.56
C GLU A 327 -14.39 -23.87 4.76
N PHE A 328 -15.24 -24.11 3.77
CA PHE A 328 -15.71 -23.07 2.85
C PHE A 328 -17.06 -23.37 2.21
N ILE A 329 -17.71 -22.31 1.70
CA ILE A 329 -18.87 -22.42 0.81
C ILE A 329 -18.43 -22.00 -0.60
N LYS A 330 -18.81 -22.73 -1.61
CA LYS A 330 -18.54 -22.39 -3.01
C LYS A 330 -19.56 -21.36 -3.51
N SER A 331 -19.12 -20.32 -4.18
CA SER A 331 -20.02 -19.48 -4.96
C SER A 331 -20.63 -20.28 -6.12
N LYS A 332 -21.81 -19.89 -6.59
CA LYS A 332 -22.54 -20.59 -7.64
C LYS A 332 -21.66 -20.76 -8.90
N GLY A 333 -21.61 -21.99 -9.42
CA GLY A 333 -20.84 -22.31 -10.63
C GLY A 333 -19.37 -22.65 -10.40
N ILE A 334 -18.89 -22.62 -9.14
CA ILE A 334 -17.54 -23.09 -8.81
C ILE A 334 -17.52 -24.63 -8.82
N GLY A 335 -16.62 -25.18 -9.63
CA GLY A 335 -16.40 -26.63 -9.76
C GLY A 335 -15.47 -27.17 -8.67
N ASN A 336 -14.48 -27.97 -9.10
CA ASN A 336 -13.46 -28.48 -8.21
C ASN A 336 -12.56 -27.35 -7.71
N VAL A 337 -12.13 -27.46 -6.45
CA VAL A 337 -11.16 -26.61 -5.81
C VAL A 337 -9.89 -27.41 -5.63
N GLU A 338 -8.76 -26.84 -6.03
CA GLU A 338 -7.45 -27.42 -5.82
C GLU A 338 -6.73 -26.72 -4.66
N MET A 339 -6.00 -27.49 -3.88
CA MET A 339 -5.15 -26.98 -2.82
C MET A 339 -3.70 -27.21 -3.19
N LEU A 340 -2.90 -26.11 -3.19
CA LEU A 340 -1.46 -26.23 -3.35
C LEU A 340 -0.79 -25.72 -2.08
N VAL A 341 0.35 -26.33 -1.73
CA VAL A 341 1.20 -25.91 -0.62
C VAL A 341 2.61 -25.68 -1.15
N ASP A 342 3.11 -24.47 -0.98
CA ASP A 342 4.40 -24.02 -1.52
C ASP A 342 4.51 -24.24 -3.06
N GLY A 343 3.38 -24.11 -3.76
CA GLY A 343 3.26 -24.27 -5.21
C GLY A 343 3.03 -25.71 -5.71
N GLU A 344 3.13 -26.70 -4.83
CA GLU A 344 2.90 -28.11 -5.16
C GLU A 344 1.47 -28.52 -4.81
N GLU A 345 0.80 -29.23 -5.71
CA GLU A 345 -0.54 -29.78 -5.44
C GLU A 345 -0.46 -30.83 -4.33
N VAL A 346 -1.34 -30.72 -3.35
CA VAL A 346 -1.43 -31.69 -2.25
C VAL A 346 -2.71 -32.48 -2.33
N GLU A 347 -2.62 -33.77 -2.03
CA GLU A 347 -3.80 -34.64 -1.93
C GLU A 347 -4.60 -34.20 -0.68
N ALA A 348 -5.83 -33.70 -0.90
CA ALA A 348 -6.73 -33.29 0.14
C ALA A 348 -7.99 -34.13 0.18
N ARG A 349 -8.32 -34.69 1.33
CA ARG A 349 -9.62 -35.32 1.58
C ARG A 349 -10.69 -34.22 1.54
N THR A 350 -11.64 -34.34 0.63
CA THR A 350 -12.71 -33.35 0.45
C THR A 350 -14.04 -33.97 0.84
N GLU A 351 -14.79 -33.29 1.70
CA GLU A 351 -16.15 -33.68 2.12
C GLU A 351 -17.12 -32.51 1.93
N CYS A 352 -18.42 -32.81 1.80
CA CYS A 352 -19.44 -31.78 1.70
C CYS A 352 -20.66 -32.17 2.55
N TYR A 353 -21.07 -31.28 3.43
CA TYR A 353 -22.28 -31.44 4.22
C TYR A 353 -23.07 -30.12 4.22
N ASP A 354 -24.33 -30.17 3.86
CA ASP A 354 -25.25 -29.01 3.80
C ASP A 354 -24.65 -27.77 3.07
N ASN A 355 -24.05 -28.02 1.91
CA ASN A 355 -23.36 -27.02 1.07
C ASN A 355 -22.10 -26.38 1.69
N VAL A 356 -21.67 -26.86 2.85
CA VAL A 356 -20.37 -26.53 3.44
C VAL A 356 -19.35 -27.57 3.02
N TRP A 357 -18.28 -27.15 2.41
CA TRP A 357 -17.19 -27.99 1.95
C TRP A 357 -16.03 -27.93 2.93
N SER A 358 -15.38 -29.05 3.16
CA SER A 358 -14.12 -29.11 3.87
C SER A 358 -13.05 -29.78 3.02
N MET A 359 -11.84 -29.31 3.15
CA MET A 359 -10.62 -29.93 2.61
C MET A 359 -9.62 -30.13 3.75
N GLU A 360 -9.11 -31.36 3.88
CA GLU A 360 -8.09 -31.71 4.85
C GLU A 360 -6.88 -32.29 4.13
N ALA A 361 -5.71 -31.74 4.36
CA ALA A 361 -4.46 -32.17 3.75
C ALA A 361 -3.39 -32.40 4.81
N GLU A 362 -2.59 -33.46 4.63
CA GLU A 362 -1.41 -33.70 5.46
C GLU A 362 -0.18 -32.97 4.90
N LEU A 363 0.42 -32.12 5.71
CA LEU A 363 1.66 -31.43 5.40
C LEU A 363 2.86 -32.19 5.93
N ALA A 364 3.63 -32.79 5.03
CA ALA A 364 4.84 -33.52 5.43
C ALA A 364 5.91 -32.60 6.03
N PRO A 365 6.70 -33.07 6.98
CA PRO A 365 7.84 -32.33 7.48
C PRO A 365 8.91 -32.14 6.39
N LEU A 366 9.60 -31.02 6.43
CA LEU A 366 10.72 -30.73 5.51
C LEU A 366 12.04 -30.77 6.26
N SER A 367 13.11 -31.16 5.58
CA SER A 367 14.46 -31.06 6.09
C SER A 367 14.84 -29.59 6.37
N ALA A 368 15.73 -29.35 7.34
CA ALA A 368 16.03 -28.01 7.83
C ALA A 368 16.48 -27.03 6.72
N ASP A 369 17.20 -27.53 5.72
CA ASP A 369 17.68 -26.79 4.55
C ASP A 369 16.59 -26.43 3.54
N LYS A 370 15.44 -27.10 3.59
CA LYS A 370 14.28 -26.90 2.68
C LYS A 370 13.08 -26.21 3.35
N ARG A 371 13.18 -25.88 4.65
CA ARG A 371 12.07 -25.25 5.36
C ARG A 371 11.92 -23.80 4.92
N PRO A 372 10.79 -23.43 4.29
CA PRO A 372 10.54 -22.03 3.99
C PRO A 372 10.31 -21.24 5.28
N VAL A 373 10.58 -19.95 5.26
CA VAL A 373 10.22 -19.03 6.36
C VAL A 373 8.70 -18.99 6.53
N VAL A 374 8.00 -19.17 5.42
CA VAL A 374 6.54 -19.11 5.30
C VAL A 374 6.06 -20.29 4.46
N THR A 375 5.04 -20.97 4.93
CA THR A 375 4.29 -21.91 4.12
C THR A 375 3.18 -21.18 3.38
N THR A 376 3.16 -21.29 2.06
CA THR A 376 2.14 -20.68 1.21
C THR A 376 1.07 -21.69 0.86
N ILE A 377 -0.17 -21.42 1.26
CA ILE A 377 -1.34 -22.22 0.92
C ILE A 377 -2.08 -21.50 -0.19
N THR A 378 -2.33 -22.18 -1.30
CA THR A 378 -3.14 -21.67 -2.42
C THR A 378 -4.41 -22.49 -2.56
N LEU A 379 -5.54 -21.80 -2.59
CA LEU A 379 -6.83 -22.38 -2.96
C LEU A 379 -7.18 -21.88 -4.36
N ASP A 380 -7.25 -22.80 -5.33
CA ASP A 380 -7.59 -22.46 -6.72
C ASP A 380 -9.00 -22.96 -7.04
N CYS A 381 -9.94 -22.04 -7.22
CA CYS A 381 -11.29 -22.35 -7.68
C CYS A 381 -11.44 -22.37 -9.21
N ARG A 382 -10.32 -22.29 -9.93
CA ARG A 382 -10.16 -22.22 -11.38
C ARG A 382 -10.79 -21.00 -12.04
N ARG A 383 -11.93 -20.52 -11.56
CA ARG A 383 -12.49 -19.22 -11.92
C ARG A 383 -13.49 -18.75 -10.86
N PRO A 384 -13.55 -17.45 -10.54
CA PRO A 384 -14.58 -16.91 -9.69
C PRO A 384 -15.93 -16.80 -10.42
N SER A 385 -17.01 -16.83 -9.66
CA SER A 385 -18.38 -16.61 -10.14
C SER A 385 -18.61 -15.11 -10.39
N ARG A 386 -19.12 -14.76 -11.58
CA ARG A 386 -19.41 -13.37 -11.95
C ARG A 386 -20.79 -12.93 -11.44
N PRO A 387 -21.04 -11.61 -11.26
CA PRO A 387 -22.32 -11.10 -10.74
C PRO A 387 -23.54 -11.56 -11.53
N ASN A 388 -23.45 -11.57 -12.87
CA ASN A 388 -24.53 -11.99 -13.76
C ASN A 388 -24.84 -13.50 -13.70
N GLU A 389 -23.96 -14.32 -13.14
CA GLU A 389 -24.17 -15.77 -12.96
C GLU A 389 -24.92 -16.08 -11.66
N ARG A 390 -24.88 -15.19 -10.67
CA ARG A 390 -25.46 -15.38 -9.33
C ARG A 390 -26.85 -14.77 -9.15
N ASN A 391 -27.05 -13.58 -9.71
CA ASN A 391 -28.29 -12.82 -9.57
C ASN A 391 -28.68 -12.54 -8.09
N ASP A 392 -27.69 -12.23 -7.25
CA ASP A 392 -27.82 -11.98 -5.80
C ASP A 392 -27.61 -10.49 -5.42
N GLY A 393 -27.38 -9.64 -6.43
CA GLY A 393 -27.13 -8.22 -6.24
C GLY A 393 -25.69 -7.86 -5.84
N ASP A 394 -24.83 -8.85 -5.58
CA ASP A 394 -23.41 -8.62 -5.31
C ASP A 394 -22.62 -8.46 -6.62
N LEU A 395 -21.97 -7.33 -6.79
CA LEU A 395 -21.24 -7.00 -8.01
C LEU A 395 -19.80 -7.55 -8.05
N ARG A 396 -19.32 -8.19 -6.98
CA ARG A 396 -17.99 -8.78 -6.92
C ARG A 396 -17.90 -10.10 -7.68
N ALA A 397 -16.72 -10.41 -8.20
CA ALA A 397 -16.40 -11.75 -8.70
C ALA A 397 -15.99 -12.64 -7.52
N LEU A 398 -16.84 -13.54 -7.08
CA LEU A 398 -16.67 -14.34 -5.87
C LEU A 398 -16.24 -15.77 -6.15
N GLY A 399 -15.25 -16.27 -5.41
CA GLY A 399 -14.78 -17.65 -5.43
C GLY A 399 -15.36 -18.46 -4.28
N LEU A 400 -14.58 -18.59 -3.22
CA LEU A 400 -14.88 -19.38 -2.02
C LEU A 400 -15.17 -18.44 -0.84
N LEU A 401 -16.24 -18.70 -0.10
CA LEU A 401 -16.45 -18.08 1.21
C LEU A 401 -15.77 -18.97 2.25
N ILE A 402 -14.63 -18.52 2.75
CA ILE A 402 -13.88 -19.25 3.77
C ILE A 402 -14.53 -19.03 5.14
N LEU A 403 -14.81 -20.11 5.82
CA LEU A 403 -15.41 -20.15 7.15
C LEU A 403 -14.38 -20.45 8.22
N THR A 404 -13.39 -21.30 7.92
CA THR A 404 -12.38 -21.73 8.89
C THR A 404 -11.11 -22.16 8.15
N VAL A 405 -9.95 -21.85 8.76
CA VAL A 405 -8.63 -22.42 8.40
C VAL A 405 -7.95 -22.83 9.70
N LYS A 406 -7.63 -24.13 9.84
CA LYS A 406 -6.98 -24.71 11.02
C LYS A 406 -5.74 -25.48 10.66
N LEU A 407 -4.84 -25.53 11.62
CA LEU A 407 -3.59 -26.29 11.60
C LEU A 407 -3.42 -27.01 12.93
N ASP A 408 -3.23 -28.33 12.87
CA ASP A 408 -3.00 -29.19 14.02
C ASP A 408 -1.62 -29.85 14.00
#